data_068a9a39d1c4138c899d76c681602422
#
_entry.id   068a9a39d1c4138c899d76c681602422
#
_cell.length_a   1.000
_cell.length_b   1.000
_cell.length_c   1.000
_cell.angle_alpha   90.00
_cell.angle_beta   90.00
_cell.angle_gamma   90.00
#
_symmetry.space_group_name_H-M   'P 1'
#
loop_
_entity.id
_entity.type
_entity.pdbx_description
1 polymer ?
#
loop_
_entity_poly.entity_id
_entity_poly.type
_entity_poly.pdbx_seq_one_letter_code
_entity_poly.pdbx_strand_id
1 'polypeptide(L)'
;MNANNSYLNLKINKLDFKITKAVIKESLDQIFLCECEGFYENINNDIFSDDNIEFDPNMLIDKEASLIIKNPYENKKIDFSTNIDMIYKGIISYVEYLGVNQGSVSNIVKENFKQLNHKHFFKFNLHSPLIRLDFNKANRIYTHTNIIEAIKQTLAYYNTKLNKNIDFSNIHHIYETKELISQYNESDLEFITRLAHNHGIYFYEDKDNIYFYDFYTHKGKTKDIVFNPNINNHLNEACIYALNKEKQIQTNAFTHSSNNSKQPLSLYSLSTKAQNTNTHYNEHYYESEYSFTQNINLKQSPTLKEKRNSMLNNTLKAKSNIYHLSLNESIKINIQKETTKEYTIIAKEQILIDDAILANTINTNDNLNIKDLNLSKSYTNNLTLIPSFLTFTPSFKSKPKPPINTMGMVIGEDSNIENQRNTIYTDEYGRVKVRINLYANQEELDNKTNMYHHSPFLRVASNVASNHSGFYHTPRIGDEVIISFLDDDIDKPFISGSLYNGVN
;
A
#
# COMPACT_ATOMS: atom_id res chain seq x y z
N MET A 1 -5.74 43.03 1.63
CA MET A 1 -5.71 41.54 1.70
C MET A 1 -4.78 41.21 2.82
N ASN A 2 -5.25 40.49 3.85
CA ASN A 2 -4.36 40.10 4.96
C ASN A 2 -3.33 39.08 4.44
N ALA A 3 -2.12 39.55 4.29
CA ALA A 3 -1.00 38.88 3.64
C ALA A 3 -0.41 37.68 4.43
N ASN A 4 -0.94 37.39 5.63
CA ASN A 4 -0.36 36.38 6.53
C ASN A 4 -0.99 34.99 6.49
N ASN A 5 -1.95 34.71 5.60
CA ASN A 5 -2.62 33.42 5.57
C ASN A 5 -2.13 32.56 4.40
N SER A 6 -1.03 31.81 4.63
CA SER A 6 -0.71 30.65 3.79
C SER A 6 -1.89 29.68 3.82
N TYR A 7 -2.29 29.16 2.64
CA TYR A 7 -3.28 28.10 2.58
C TYR A 7 -2.67 26.70 2.71
N LEU A 8 -1.32 26.60 2.65
CA LEU A 8 -0.54 25.36 2.80
C LEU A 8 0.42 25.49 3.98
N ASN A 9 0.21 24.71 5.02
CA ASN A 9 1.09 24.68 6.18
C ASN A 9 1.43 23.23 6.55
N LEU A 10 2.72 22.94 6.74
CA LEU A 10 3.20 21.66 7.26
C LEU A 10 3.64 21.84 8.71
N LYS A 11 2.95 21.18 9.62
CA LYS A 11 3.30 21.16 11.04
C LYS A 11 4.05 19.89 11.37
N ILE A 12 5.26 20.04 11.95
CA ILE A 12 6.08 18.93 12.43
C ILE A 12 6.35 19.20 13.91
N ASN A 13 5.76 18.42 14.81
CA ASN A 13 5.80 18.74 16.25
C ASN A 13 5.29 20.16 16.53
N LYS A 14 6.18 21.02 17.05
CA LYS A 14 5.90 22.45 17.34
C LYS A 14 6.30 23.39 16.20
N LEU A 15 6.93 22.89 15.16
CA LEU A 15 7.43 23.68 14.04
C LEU A 15 6.37 23.86 12.97
N ASP A 16 6.27 25.04 12.39
CA ASP A 16 5.28 25.40 11.37
C ASP A 16 6.01 25.86 10.09
N PHE A 17 6.00 25.00 9.07
CA PHE A 17 6.63 25.28 7.77
C PHE A 17 5.58 25.80 6.80
N LYS A 18 5.88 26.89 6.13
CA LYS A 18 5.08 27.44 5.04
C LYS A 18 5.41 26.72 3.75
N ILE A 19 4.42 26.12 3.11
CA ILE A 19 4.61 25.32 1.91
C ILE A 19 4.30 26.15 0.68
N THR A 20 5.23 26.17 -0.28
CA THR A 20 5.08 26.84 -1.58
C THR A 20 4.53 25.91 -2.64
N LYS A 21 4.86 24.62 -2.54
CA LYS A 21 4.38 23.60 -3.48
C LYS A 21 4.15 22.28 -2.75
N ALA A 22 3.05 21.62 -3.07
CA ALA A 22 2.79 20.27 -2.63
C ALA A 22 2.20 19.42 -3.76
N VAL A 23 2.66 18.18 -3.87
CA VAL A 23 2.10 17.17 -4.77
C VAL A 23 1.68 15.99 -3.91
N ILE A 24 0.38 15.70 -3.86
CA ILE A 24 -0.20 14.65 -3.03
C ILE A 24 -0.72 13.55 -3.93
N LYS A 25 -0.21 12.34 -3.75
CA LYS A 25 -0.59 11.14 -4.49
C LYS A 25 -1.30 10.17 -3.54
N GLU A 26 -2.51 9.78 -3.91
CA GLU A 26 -3.35 8.86 -3.14
C GLU A 26 -4.03 7.88 -4.08
N SER A 27 -4.13 6.62 -3.69
CA SER A 27 -4.91 5.60 -4.40
C SER A 27 -5.45 4.54 -3.45
N LEU A 28 -6.42 3.75 -3.91
CA LEU A 28 -7.02 2.68 -3.12
C LEU A 28 -6.11 1.44 -2.96
N ASP A 29 -4.98 1.40 -3.65
CA ASP A 29 -4.04 0.28 -3.62
C ASP A 29 -2.61 0.67 -3.21
N GLN A 30 -2.42 1.89 -2.71
CA GLN A 30 -1.12 2.39 -2.23
C GLN A 30 -1.30 3.33 -1.05
N ILE A 31 -0.31 3.40 -0.19
CA ILE A 31 -0.22 4.40 0.86
C ILE A 31 -0.01 5.79 0.24
N PHE A 32 -0.52 6.84 0.90
CA PHE A 32 -0.34 8.18 0.38
C PHE A 32 1.10 8.68 0.50
N LEU A 33 1.47 9.51 -0.47
CA LEU A 33 2.71 10.27 -0.50
C LEU A 33 2.40 11.74 -0.77
N CYS A 34 2.97 12.63 0.01
CA CYS A 34 2.96 14.05 -0.26
C CYS A 34 4.39 14.58 -0.36
N GLU A 35 4.76 15.05 -1.53
CA GLU A 35 6.04 15.72 -1.81
C GLU A 35 5.82 17.23 -1.62
N CYS A 36 6.50 17.85 -0.65
CA CYS A 36 6.34 19.26 -0.31
C CYS A 36 7.66 20.03 -0.48
N GLU A 37 7.55 21.26 -0.96
CA GLU A 37 8.62 22.25 -0.91
C GLU A 37 8.11 23.47 -0.14
N GLY A 38 8.95 24.02 0.74
CA GLY A 38 8.56 25.14 1.57
C GLY A 38 9.71 25.73 2.35
N PHE A 39 9.38 26.60 3.30
CA PHE A 39 10.38 27.26 4.10
C PHE A 39 9.93 27.42 5.56
N TYR A 40 10.92 27.54 6.41
CA TYR A 40 10.79 27.92 7.81
C TYR A 40 11.35 29.33 8.02
N GLU A 41 10.60 30.19 8.71
CA GLU A 41 11.03 31.51 9.11
C GLU A 41 11.59 31.41 10.54
N ASN A 42 12.88 31.52 10.69
CA ASN A 42 13.51 31.47 12.00
C ASN A 42 13.29 32.81 12.75
N ILE A 43 12.40 32.82 13.70
CA ILE A 43 12.21 33.96 14.63
C ILE A 43 12.98 33.72 15.93
N ASN A 44 13.23 32.44 16.30
CA ASN A 44 13.92 32.04 17.53
C ASN A 44 14.68 30.74 17.28
N ASN A 45 15.89 30.71 16.95
CA ASN A 45 16.91 29.64 16.80
C ASN A 45 16.54 28.15 17.17
N ASP A 46 15.28 27.73 16.97
CA ASP A 46 14.75 26.47 17.50
C ASP A 46 15.25 25.22 16.75
N ILE A 47 15.78 25.37 15.54
CA ILE A 47 16.24 24.25 14.67
C ILE A 47 17.75 24.31 14.41
N PHE A 48 18.36 25.46 14.60
CA PHE A 48 19.78 25.71 14.30
C PHE A 48 20.53 26.01 15.57
N SER A 49 21.71 25.46 15.77
CA SER A 49 22.60 25.80 16.88
C SER A 49 23.20 27.21 16.70
N ASP A 50 23.40 27.94 17.81
CA ASP A 50 23.68 29.35 17.86
C ASP A 50 24.96 29.83 17.12
N ASP A 51 25.90 28.96 16.75
CA ASP A 51 27.21 29.38 16.21
C ASP A 51 27.54 28.85 14.80
N ASN A 52 26.83 27.85 14.29
CA ASN A 52 26.99 27.37 12.91
C ASN A 52 25.64 26.91 12.42
N ILE A 53 25.22 27.39 11.27
CA ILE A 53 23.97 27.06 10.56
C ILE A 53 24.03 25.61 10.11
N GLU A 54 24.15 24.66 11.03
CA GLU A 54 24.15 23.22 10.77
C GLU A 54 22.80 22.67 11.17
N PHE A 55 22.02 22.34 10.15
CA PHE A 55 20.72 21.70 10.31
C PHE A 55 20.92 20.20 10.55
N ASP A 56 20.34 19.67 11.63
CA ASP A 56 20.30 18.21 11.87
C ASP A 56 18.98 17.63 11.34
N PRO A 57 19.03 16.88 10.21
CA PRO A 57 17.84 16.20 9.65
C PRO A 57 17.17 15.23 10.62
N ASN A 58 17.91 14.67 11.59
CA ASN A 58 17.38 13.70 12.56
C ASN A 58 16.29 14.31 13.45
N MET A 59 16.26 15.61 13.60
CA MET A 59 15.22 16.31 14.36
C MET A 59 13.83 16.20 13.71
N LEU A 60 13.77 16.01 12.39
CA LEU A 60 12.51 15.98 11.62
C LEU A 60 12.16 14.59 11.07
N ILE A 61 13.14 13.72 10.81
CA ILE A 61 12.92 12.36 10.28
C ILE A 61 12.13 11.50 11.27
N ASP A 62 11.19 10.71 10.76
CA ASP A 62 10.27 9.83 11.50
C ASP A 62 9.36 10.56 12.52
N LYS A 63 9.30 11.90 12.43
CA LYS A 63 8.39 12.68 13.27
C LYS A 63 7.01 12.77 12.65
N GLU A 64 6.01 12.81 13.52
CA GLU A 64 4.64 13.04 13.12
C GLU A 64 4.49 14.43 12.53
N ALA A 65 3.79 14.51 11.42
CA ALA A 65 3.53 15.73 10.72
C ALA A 65 2.10 15.79 10.18
N SER A 66 1.62 17.02 10.03
CA SER A 66 0.30 17.29 9.48
C SER A 66 0.38 18.37 8.42
N LEU A 67 0.07 18.03 7.18
CA LEU A 67 -0.15 19.02 6.13
C LEU A 67 -1.58 19.52 6.21
N ILE A 68 -1.74 20.81 6.45
CA ILE A 68 -3.02 21.50 6.54
C ILE A 68 -3.21 22.31 5.27
N ILE A 69 -4.31 22.03 4.54
CA ILE A 69 -4.68 22.70 3.31
C ILE A 69 -5.98 23.44 3.56
N LYS A 70 -5.92 24.75 3.59
CA LYS A 70 -7.12 25.60 3.69
C LYS A 70 -7.76 25.74 2.31
N ASN A 71 -9.04 26.12 2.28
CA ASN A 71 -9.73 26.33 1.01
C ASN A 71 -8.98 27.34 0.12
N PRO A 72 -8.45 26.94 -1.05
CA PRO A 72 -7.70 27.84 -1.94
C PRO A 72 -8.58 28.93 -2.58
N TYR A 73 -9.92 28.85 -2.45
CA TYR A 73 -10.91 29.70 -3.08
C TYR A 73 -11.68 30.60 -2.10
N GLU A 74 -11.23 30.70 -0.85
CA GLU A 74 -11.93 31.42 0.24
C GLU A 74 -12.39 32.85 -0.10
N ASN A 75 -11.74 33.50 -1.10
CA ASN A 75 -12.05 34.85 -1.55
C ASN A 75 -12.74 34.92 -2.94
N LYS A 76 -13.09 33.78 -3.54
CA LYS A 76 -13.79 33.74 -4.82
C LYS A 76 -15.24 33.32 -4.55
N LYS A 77 -16.20 33.92 -5.27
CA LYS A 77 -17.64 33.55 -5.22
C LYS A 77 -17.90 32.15 -5.84
N ILE A 78 -17.08 31.18 -5.51
CA ILE A 78 -17.24 29.80 -5.89
C ILE A 78 -17.94 29.16 -4.70
N ASP A 79 -19.17 28.74 -4.91
CA ASP A 79 -20.02 28.14 -3.87
C ASP A 79 -19.51 26.73 -3.53
N PHE A 80 -18.48 26.67 -2.71
CA PHE A 80 -18.08 25.45 -2.02
C PHE A 80 -18.69 25.51 -0.63
N SER A 81 -19.75 24.79 -0.42
CA SER A 81 -20.56 24.76 0.79
C SER A 81 -19.84 24.26 2.05
N THR A 82 -18.52 24.09 2.03
CA THR A 82 -17.75 23.64 3.19
C THR A 82 -16.40 24.34 3.28
N ASN A 83 -16.27 25.25 4.24
CA ASN A 83 -14.96 25.77 4.72
C ASN A 83 -14.23 24.76 5.60
N ILE A 84 -14.07 23.52 5.13
CA ILE A 84 -13.40 22.46 5.88
C ILE A 84 -11.96 22.35 5.36
N ASP A 85 -10.99 22.51 6.25
CA ASP A 85 -9.59 22.27 5.96
C ASP A 85 -9.37 20.79 5.66
N MET A 86 -8.61 20.48 4.61
CA MET A 86 -8.10 19.13 4.39
C MET A 86 -6.82 18.95 5.21
N ILE A 87 -6.74 17.84 5.93
CA ILE A 87 -5.59 17.53 6.80
C ILE A 87 -5.07 16.14 6.45
N TYR A 88 -3.80 16.09 6.04
CA TYR A 88 -3.05 14.85 5.84
C TYR A 88 -2.13 14.64 7.03
N LYS A 89 -2.40 13.61 7.83
CA LYS A 89 -1.54 13.20 8.95
C LYS A 89 -0.64 12.06 8.54
N GLY A 90 0.64 12.18 8.81
CA GLY A 90 1.63 11.19 8.46
C GLY A 90 2.93 11.38 9.22
N ILE A 91 4.00 10.86 8.65
CA ILE A 91 5.37 11.00 9.16
C ILE A 91 6.27 11.56 8.09
N ILE A 92 7.31 12.26 8.50
CA ILE A 92 8.35 12.73 7.60
C ILE A 92 9.31 11.58 7.31
N SER A 93 9.30 11.08 6.09
CA SER A 93 10.17 9.99 5.63
C SER A 93 11.43 10.47 4.91
N TYR A 94 11.41 11.71 4.44
CA TYR A 94 12.55 12.36 3.78
C TYR A 94 12.54 13.84 4.07
N VAL A 95 13.73 14.39 4.29
CA VAL A 95 13.96 15.83 4.41
C VAL A 95 15.26 16.20 3.70
N GLU A 96 15.21 17.25 2.89
CA GLU A 96 16.37 17.86 2.25
C GLU A 96 16.39 19.33 2.62
N TYR A 97 17.49 19.78 3.20
CA TYR A 97 17.73 21.20 3.45
C TYR A 97 18.37 21.85 2.22
N LEU A 98 17.71 22.84 1.67
CA LEU A 98 18.14 23.54 0.45
C LEU A 98 18.96 24.79 0.74
N GLY A 99 19.16 25.13 2.01
CA GLY A 99 19.89 26.33 2.44
C GLY A 99 19.01 27.58 2.49
N VAL A 100 19.65 28.67 2.73
CA VAL A 100 19.03 30.00 2.74
C VAL A 100 18.86 30.46 1.29
N ASN A 101 17.66 30.88 0.91
CA ASN A 101 17.35 31.42 -0.43
C ASN A 101 17.51 30.46 -1.62
N GLN A 102 17.43 29.14 -1.41
CA GLN A 102 17.60 28.13 -2.46
C GLN A 102 16.33 27.30 -2.73
N GLY A 103 15.14 27.82 -2.56
CA GLY A 103 13.89 27.09 -2.86
C GLY A 103 13.61 26.94 -4.36
N SER A 104 12.52 26.24 -4.71
CA SER A 104 11.97 26.09 -6.09
C SER A 104 11.44 27.40 -6.70
N VAL A 105 11.83 28.52 -6.14
CA VAL A 105 11.51 29.84 -6.64
C VAL A 105 12.17 30.04 -7.99
N SER A 106 11.43 30.54 -8.98
CA SER A 106 11.96 30.78 -10.32
C SER A 106 13.26 31.60 -10.25
N ASN A 107 14.22 31.34 -11.16
CA ASN A 107 15.50 32.05 -11.19
C ASN A 107 15.31 33.56 -11.27
N ILE A 108 14.24 34.04 -11.88
CA ILE A 108 13.87 35.47 -11.94
C ILE A 108 13.61 36.05 -10.55
N VAL A 109 12.95 35.25 -9.67
CA VAL A 109 12.72 35.66 -8.27
C VAL A 109 14.02 35.64 -7.49
N LYS A 110 14.90 34.63 -7.71
CA LYS A 110 16.21 34.55 -7.02
C LYS A 110 17.15 35.72 -7.32
N GLU A 111 17.20 36.17 -8.58
CA GLU A 111 18.07 37.26 -8.99
C GLU A 111 17.60 38.62 -8.44
N ASN A 112 16.29 38.80 -8.28
CA ASN A 112 15.72 40.07 -7.85
C ASN A 112 15.59 40.23 -6.33
N PHE A 113 15.73 39.13 -5.56
CA PHE A 113 15.55 39.14 -4.09
C PHE A 113 16.82 38.80 -3.34
N LYS A 114 17.73 39.76 -3.22
CA LYS A 114 18.93 39.65 -2.37
C LYS A 114 18.65 39.60 -0.85
N GLN A 115 17.42 39.76 -0.41
CA GLN A 115 17.04 39.91 1.00
C GLN A 115 16.01 38.89 1.52
N LEU A 116 15.99 37.66 0.99
CA LEU A 116 15.26 36.56 1.65
C LEU A 116 16.01 36.07 2.91
N ASN A 117 16.80 36.98 3.55
CA ASN A 117 17.54 36.70 4.74
C ASN A 117 16.60 36.13 5.82
N HIS A 118 16.98 34.99 6.40
CA HIS A 118 16.29 34.23 7.43
C HIS A 118 15.19 33.23 6.98
N LYS A 119 15.09 32.90 5.71
CA LYS A 119 14.23 31.78 5.26
C LYS A 119 15.07 30.59 4.91
N HIS A 120 14.81 29.49 5.61
CA HIS A 120 15.45 28.22 5.38
C HIS A 120 14.52 27.35 4.55
N PHE A 121 14.95 26.93 3.37
CA PHE A 121 14.16 26.17 2.42
C PHE A 121 14.40 24.67 2.58
N PHE A 122 13.32 23.92 2.42
CA PHE A 122 13.31 22.45 2.60
C PHE A 122 12.46 21.79 1.54
N LYS A 123 12.80 20.52 1.27
CA LYS A 123 11.90 19.54 0.67
C LYS A 123 11.58 18.46 1.68
N PHE A 124 10.34 17.99 1.65
CA PHE A 124 9.85 16.95 2.54
C PHE A 124 9.07 15.92 1.76
N ASN A 125 9.17 14.66 2.21
CA ASN A 125 8.18 13.64 1.89
C ASN A 125 7.39 13.31 3.15
N LEU A 126 6.10 13.62 3.13
CA LEU A 126 5.14 13.21 4.13
C LEU A 126 4.45 11.94 3.62
N HIS A 127 4.66 10.82 4.32
CA HIS A 127 4.04 9.55 4.02
C HIS A 127 3.01 9.15 5.06
N SER A 128 2.13 8.22 4.67
CA SER A 128 1.37 7.41 5.62
C SER A 128 2.29 6.82 6.70
N PRO A 129 1.85 6.73 7.96
CA PRO A 129 2.60 6.01 9.00
C PRO A 129 2.86 4.54 8.65
N LEU A 130 2.07 3.94 7.74
CA LEU A 130 2.31 2.59 7.23
C LEU A 130 3.66 2.41 6.52
N ILE A 131 4.31 3.50 6.09
CA ILE A 131 5.66 3.41 5.49
C ILE A 131 6.68 2.79 6.45
N ARG A 132 6.47 2.88 7.77
CA ARG A 132 7.34 2.25 8.76
C ARG A 132 7.43 0.73 8.58
N LEU A 133 6.37 0.12 8.06
CA LEU A 133 6.33 -1.31 7.77
C LEU A 133 7.25 -1.68 6.61
N ASP A 134 7.57 -0.72 5.73
CA ASP A 134 8.43 -0.97 4.56
C ASP A 134 9.92 -1.07 4.93
N PHE A 135 10.30 -0.49 6.06
CA PHE A 135 11.68 -0.53 6.55
C PHE A 135 12.01 -1.78 7.38
N ASN A 136 11.04 -2.64 7.64
CA ASN A 136 11.24 -3.87 8.38
C ASN A 136 11.03 -5.08 7.48
N LYS A 137 12.12 -5.74 7.07
CA LYS A 137 12.09 -7.01 6.33
C LYS A 137 12.20 -8.17 7.29
N ALA A 138 11.33 -9.15 7.15
CA ALA A 138 11.27 -10.28 8.05
C ALA A 138 11.02 -11.60 7.32
N ASN A 139 11.39 -12.68 7.98
CA ASN A 139 11.03 -14.04 7.60
C ASN A 139 10.15 -14.59 8.72
N ARG A 140 8.86 -14.77 8.45
CA ARG A 140 7.87 -15.24 9.44
C ARG A 140 6.94 -16.26 8.84
N ILE A 141 6.42 -17.15 9.68
CA ILE A 141 5.36 -18.08 9.33
C ILE A 141 4.15 -17.90 10.22
N TYR A 142 2.99 -18.08 9.61
CA TYR A 142 1.70 -18.09 10.27
C TYR A 142 1.03 -19.42 9.93
N THR A 143 0.75 -20.23 10.94
CA THR A 143 0.20 -21.58 10.76
C THR A 143 -1.25 -21.64 11.19
N HIS A 144 -2.06 -22.42 10.47
CA HIS A 144 -3.49 -22.65 10.78
C HIS A 144 -4.27 -21.33 10.99
N THR A 145 -4.02 -20.36 10.15
CA THR A 145 -4.64 -19.03 10.24
C THR A 145 -5.16 -18.55 8.86
N ASN A 146 -6.02 -17.56 8.87
CA ASN A 146 -6.47 -16.91 7.64
C ASN A 146 -5.66 -15.64 7.37
N ILE A 147 -5.79 -15.10 6.15
CA ILE A 147 -5.03 -13.93 5.70
C ILE A 147 -5.33 -12.68 6.52
N ILE A 148 -6.55 -12.50 7.01
CA ILE A 148 -6.92 -11.33 7.81
C ILE A 148 -6.23 -11.36 9.16
N GLU A 149 -6.20 -12.52 9.80
CA GLU A 149 -5.49 -12.67 11.08
C GLU A 149 -3.98 -12.54 10.92
N ALA A 150 -3.38 -13.03 9.81
CA ALA A 150 -1.97 -12.80 9.51
C ALA A 150 -1.66 -11.29 9.32
N ILE A 151 -2.52 -10.55 8.60
CA ILE A 151 -2.40 -9.10 8.46
C ILE A 151 -2.50 -8.40 9.83
N LYS A 152 -3.49 -8.76 10.64
CA LYS A 152 -3.68 -8.17 11.98
C LYS A 152 -2.49 -8.44 12.91
N GLN A 153 -1.95 -9.66 12.90
CA GLN A 153 -0.78 -10.02 13.68
C GLN A 153 0.45 -9.20 13.26
N THR A 154 0.67 -9.04 11.94
CA THR A 154 1.75 -8.20 11.43
C THR A 154 1.58 -6.73 11.85
N LEU A 155 0.38 -6.17 11.73
CA LEU A 155 0.09 -4.79 12.13
C LEU A 155 0.20 -4.58 13.65
N ALA A 156 -0.04 -5.63 14.46
CA ALA A 156 0.06 -5.54 15.92
C ALA A 156 1.46 -5.16 16.42
N TYR A 157 2.53 -5.48 15.68
CA TYR A 157 3.89 -5.03 15.99
C TYR A 157 4.05 -3.50 15.95
N TYR A 158 3.13 -2.80 15.29
CA TYR A 158 3.19 -1.36 15.04
C TYR A 158 2.10 -0.55 15.76
N ASN A 159 1.25 -1.16 16.59
CA ASN A 159 0.08 -0.52 17.21
C ASN A 159 0.37 0.83 17.86
N THR A 160 1.53 0.98 18.53
CA THR A 160 1.91 2.23 19.19
C THR A 160 2.58 3.25 18.26
N LYS A 161 2.90 2.86 17.03
CA LYS A 161 3.68 3.68 16.07
C LYS A 161 2.84 4.24 14.93
N LEU A 162 1.66 3.68 14.68
CA LEU A 162 0.85 4.09 13.51
C LEU A 162 0.03 5.35 13.78
N ASN A 163 -0.35 5.62 15.04
CA ASN A 163 -1.18 6.75 15.45
C ASN A 163 -2.48 6.95 14.64
N LYS A 164 -2.98 5.85 14.06
CA LYS A 164 -4.24 5.75 13.36
C LYS A 164 -4.96 4.48 13.77
N ASN A 165 -6.28 4.53 13.78
CA ASN A 165 -7.09 3.35 14.03
C ASN A 165 -7.11 2.46 12.78
N ILE A 166 -7.01 1.16 12.98
CA ILE A 166 -7.10 0.17 11.90
C ILE A 166 -8.52 -0.40 11.89
N ASP A 167 -9.23 -0.24 10.78
CA ASP A 167 -10.64 -0.63 10.65
C ASP A 167 -10.80 -1.76 9.63
N PHE A 168 -11.20 -2.94 10.12
CA PHE A 168 -11.56 -4.12 9.33
C PHE A 168 -13.08 -4.34 9.22
N SER A 169 -13.90 -3.40 9.67
CA SER A 169 -15.36 -3.56 9.70
C SER A 169 -15.99 -3.73 8.31
N ASN A 170 -15.26 -3.37 7.27
CA ASN A 170 -15.68 -3.49 5.86
C ASN A 170 -15.14 -4.75 5.16
N ILE A 171 -14.64 -5.70 5.92
CA ILE A 171 -14.31 -7.04 5.45
C ILE A 171 -15.52 -7.94 5.69
N HIS A 172 -16.16 -8.37 4.61
CA HIS A 172 -17.42 -9.13 4.68
C HIS A 172 -17.26 -10.59 4.24
N HIS A 173 -16.23 -10.91 3.44
CA HIS A 173 -15.95 -12.28 3.05
C HIS A 173 -15.31 -13.07 4.18
N ILE A 174 -15.65 -14.34 4.24
CA ILE A 174 -14.99 -15.30 5.13
C ILE A 174 -13.81 -15.88 4.36
N TYR A 175 -12.60 -15.62 4.87
CA TYR A 175 -11.37 -16.16 4.31
C TYR A 175 -11.00 -17.48 4.97
N GLU A 176 -10.65 -18.46 4.14
CA GLU A 176 -10.29 -19.79 4.62
C GLU A 176 -8.99 -19.78 5.45
N THR A 177 -8.96 -20.65 6.44
CA THR A 177 -7.76 -20.98 7.18
C THR A 177 -6.79 -21.74 6.28
N LYS A 178 -5.58 -21.24 6.13
CA LYS A 178 -4.49 -21.90 5.43
C LYS A 178 -3.59 -22.65 6.42
N GLU A 179 -3.05 -23.78 5.99
CA GLU A 179 -2.08 -24.53 6.81
C GLU A 179 -0.82 -23.69 7.06
N LEU A 180 -0.38 -22.93 6.05
CA LEU A 180 0.80 -22.07 6.10
C LEU A 180 0.60 -20.81 5.29
N ILE A 181 1.03 -19.68 5.86
CA ILE A 181 1.24 -18.40 5.18
C ILE A 181 2.65 -17.96 5.55
N SER A 182 3.49 -17.69 4.54
CA SER A 182 4.89 -17.31 4.75
C SER A 182 5.15 -15.89 4.31
N GLN A 183 5.87 -15.15 5.13
CA GLN A 183 6.58 -13.93 4.78
C GLN A 183 8.04 -14.31 4.54
N TYR A 184 8.60 -14.00 3.39
CA TYR A 184 9.97 -14.33 3.07
C TYR A 184 10.65 -13.21 2.29
N ASN A 185 11.72 -12.65 2.88
CA ASN A 185 12.55 -11.61 2.25
C ASN A 185 11.76 -10.43 1.65
N GLU A 186 10.61 -10.14 2.23
CA GLU A 186 9.75 -9.00 1.88
C GLU A 186 9.55 -8.12 3.12
N SER A 187 9.25 -6.84 2.89
CA SER A 187 8.90 -5.93 3.98
C SER A 187 7.53 -6.28 4.57
N ASP A 188 7.25 -5.82 5.80
CA ASP A 188 5.93 -6.02 6.41
C ASP A 188 4.83 -5.35 5.57
N LEU A 189 5.14 -4.21 4.93
CA LEU A 189 4.20 -3.54 4.01
C LEU A 189 3.98 -4.34 2.73
N GLU A 190 5.04 -4.87 2.12
CA GLU A 190 4.95 -5.74 0.94
C GLU A 190 4.12 -7.00 1.26
N PHE A 191 4.36 -7.61 2.43
CA PHE A 191 3.64 -8.80 2.88
C PHE A 191 2.14 -8.55 3.05
N ILE A 192 1.73 -7.54 3.84
CA ILE A 192 0.30 -7.26 4.03
C ILE A 192 -0.37 -6.82 2.73
N THR A 193 0.34 -6.05 1.87
CA THR A 193 -0.16 -5.64 0.57
C THR A 193 -0.38 -6.83 -0.34
N ARG A 194 0.57 -7.77 -0.40
CA ARG A 194 0.46 -9.01 -1.17
C ARG A 194 -0.71 -9.86 -0.72
N LEU A 195 -0.85 -10.09 0.59
CA LEU A 195 -1.96 -10.86 1.14
C LEU A 195 -3.31 -10.21 0.83
N ALA A 196 -3.43 -8.90 1.05
CA ALA A 196 -4.65 -8.16 0.80
C ALA A 196 -5.01 -8.17 -0.70
N HIS A 197 -4.10 -7.70 -1.56
CA HIS A 197 -4.37 -7.50 -2.98
C HIS A 197 -4.69 -8.81 -3.72
N ASN A 198 -3.98 -9.90 -3.42
CA ASN A 198 -4.22 -11.20 -4.08
C ASN A 198 -5.58 -11.82 -3.73
N HIS A 199 -6.21 -11.30 -2.67
CA HIS A 199 -7.57 -11.69 -2.28
C HIS A 199 -8.63 -10.61 -2.56
N GLY A 200 -8.28 -9.58 -3.35
CA GLY A 200 -9.18 -8.51 -3.73
C GLY A 200 -9.45 -7.48 -2.64
N ILE A 201 -8.68 -7.52 -1.55
CA ILE A 201 -8.75 -6.55 -0.47
C ILE A 201 -7.87 -5.35 -0.83
N TYR A 202 -8.40 -4.17 -0.67
CA TYR A 202 -7.65 -2.92 -0.77
C TYR A 202 -7.74 -2.14 0.53
N PHE A 203 -6.81 -1.21 0.72
CA PHE A 203 -6.82 -0.34 1.89
C PHE A 203 -6.46 1.08 1.51
N TYR A 204 -7.06 2.01 2.19
CA TYR A 204 -6.76 3.43 2.08
C TYR A 204 -6.97 4.09 3.45
N GLU A 205 -6.59 5.34 3.57
CA GLU A 205 -6.60 6.03 4.84
C GLU A 205 -7.23 7.41 4.75
N ASP A 206 -7.77 7.86 5.86
CA ASP A 206 -8.14 9.23 6.09
C ASP A 206 -7.24 9.85 7.19
N LYS A 207 -7.68 10.96 7.74
CA LYS A 207 -6.95 11.68 8.77
C LYS A 207 -6.63 10.81 10.00
N ASP A 208 -7.54 9.95 10.43
CA ASP A 208 -7.49 9.27 11.72
C ASP A 208 -7.55 7.73 11.63
N ASN A 209 -7.89 7.18 10.45
CA ASN A 209 -8.14 5.76 10.28
C ASN A 209 -7.46 5.20 9.03
N ILE A 210 -7.14 3.90 9.09
CA ILE A 210 -6.74 3.05 7.96
C ILE A 210 -7.84 2.01 7.78
N TYR A 211 -8.48 2.00 6.63
CA TYR A 211 -9.62 1.15 6.31
C TYR A 211 -9.23 0.01 5.39
N PHE A 212 -9.67 -1.20 5.70
CA PHE A 212 -9.57 -2.37 4.83
C PHE A 212 -10.93 -2.73 4.26
N TYR A 213 -11.00 -2.96 2.94
CA TYR A 213 -12.23 -3.27 2.20
C TYR A 213 -12.01 -4.48 1.31
N ASP A 214 -12.96 -5.40 1.29
CA ASP A 214 -12.97 -6.54 0.37
C ASP A 214 -14.02 -6.41 -0.74
N PHE A 215 -14.87 -5.40 -0.65
CA PHE A 215 -15.73 -5.03 -1.76
C PHE A 215 -16.20 -3.57 -1.61
N TYR A 216 -16.62 -3.00 -2.74
CA TYR A 216 -17.04 -1.60 -2.77
C TYR A 216 -18.37 -1.40 -2.03
N THR A 217 -18.35 -0.52 -1.05
CA THR A 217 -19.54 0.04 -0.43
C THR A 217 -19.56 1.55 -0.64
N HIS A 218 -20.62 2.05 -1.26
CA HIS A 218 -20.79 3.48 -1.41
C HIS A 218 -20.96 4.15 -0.03
N LYS A 219 -20.06 5.08 0.30
CA LYS A 219 -20.12 5.88 1.52
C LYS A 219 -20.68 7.27 1.21
N GLY A 220 -21.92 7.53 1.58
CA GLY A 220 -22.50 8.86 1.58
C GLY A 220 -23.27 9.26 0.34
N LYS A 221 -23.63 10.55 0.28
CA LYS A 221 -24.36 11.12 -0.86
C LYS A 221 -23.39 11.29 -2.04
N THR A 222 -23.83 10.85 -3.22
CA THR A 222 -23.12 11.12 -4.47
C THR A 222 -23.11 12.62 -4.75
N LYS A 223 -21.95 13.19 -5.05
CA LYS A 223 -21.80 14.61 -5.40
C LYS A 223 -22.07 14.83 -6.89
N ASP A 224 -22.94 15.77 -7.21
CA ASP A 224 -23.16 16.21 -8.59
C ASP A 224 -22.03 17.17 -9.02
N ILE A 225 -21.37 16.86 -10.14
CA ILE A 225 -20.22 17.59 -10.63
C ILE A 225 -20.48 18.06 -12.06
N VAL A 226 -20.21 19.34 -12.29
CA VAL A 226 -20.30 19.95 -13.61
C VAL A 226 -19.08 19.55 -14.45
N PHE A 227 -19.30 19.14 -15.69
CA PHE A 227 -18.28 19.01 -16.70
C PHE A 227 -18.28 20.25 -17.60
N ASN A 228 -17.17 21.00 -17.59
CA ASN A 228 -17.01 22.20 -18.41
C ASN A 228 -15.67 22.19 -19.12
N PRO A 229 -15.61 21.77 -20.41
CA PRO A 229 -14.36 21.70 -21.16
C PRO A 229 -13.83 23.08 -21.61
N ASN A 230 -14.55 24.17 -21.31
CA ASN A 230 -14.14 25.50 -21.72
C ASN A 230 -13.06 26.05 -20.77
N ILE A 231 -11.82 26.08 -21.24
CA ILE A 231 -10.63 26.44 -20.43
C ILE A 231 -10.76 27.83 -19.78
N ASN A 232 -11.45 28.77 -20.42
CA ASN A 232 -11.59 30.14 -19.90
C ASN A 232 -12.53 30.24 -18.69
N ASN A 233 -13.41 29.27 -18.47
CA ASN A 233 -14.43 29.31 -17.41
C ASN A 233 -14.04 28.51 -16.17
N HIS A 234 -13.13 27.54 -16.24
CA HIS A 234 -12.79 26.69 -15.09
C HIS A 234 -12.10 27.42 -13.93
N LEU A 235 -11.55 28.61 -14.18
CA LEU A 235 -10.96 29.45 -13.14
C LEU A 235 -12.01 30.09 -12.21
N ASN A 236 -13.27 30.15 -12.65
CA ASN A 236 -14.37 30.79 -11.93
C ASN A 236 -15.40 29.81 -11.36
N GLU A 237 -15.36 28.55 -11.75
CA GLU A 237 -16.29 27.50 -11.37
C GLU A 237 -15.54 26.22 -11.00
N ALA A 238 -16.04 25.50 -9.97
CA ALA A 238 -15.55 24.18 -9.62
C ALA A 238 -16.10 23.14 -10.60
N CYS A 239 -15.23 22.56 -11.39
CA CYS A 239 -15.64 21.62 -12.43
C CYS A 239 -14.57 20.58 -12.77
N ILE A 240 -14.99 19.54 -13.46
CA ILE A 240 -14.11 18.71 -14.27
C ILE A 240 -14.00 19.37 -15.63
N TYR A 241 -12.79 19.66 -16.10
CA TYR A 241 -12.56 20.34 -17.37
C TYR A 241 -11.89 19.46 -18.44
N ALA A 242 -11.37 18.28 -18.06
CA ALA A 242 -10.90 17.29 -19.02
C ALA A 242 -11.31 15.89 -18.59
N LEU A 243 -11.70 15.06 -19.57
CA LEU A 243 -12.11 13.68 -19.33
C LEU A 243 -11.59 12.81 -20.48
N ASN A 244 -10.66 11.90 -20.18
CA ASN A 244 -10.00 11.04 -21.14
C ASN A 244 -10.29 9.57 -20.83
N LYS A 245 -10.55 8.78 -21.86
CA LYS A 245 -10.73 7.33 -21.76
C LYS A 245 -9.54 6.64 -22.40
N GLU A 246 -8.90 5.77 -21.63
CA GLU A 246 -7.78 4.96 -22.10
C GLU A 246 -8.24 3.51 -22.33
N LYS A 247 -7.67 2.86 -23.35
CA LYS A 247 -7.85 1.44 -23.58
C LYS A 247 -6.54 0.83 -24.06
N GLN A 248 -6.25 -0.38 -23.57
CA GLN A 248 -5.09 -1.17 -23.98
C GLN A 248 -5.50 -2.63 -24.20
N ILE A 249 -4.71 -3.36 -24.97
CA ILE A 249 -4.89 -4.81 -25.13
C ILE A 249 -4.55 -5.49 -23.79
N GLN A 250 -5.43 -6.39 -23.37
CA GLN A 250 -5.27 -7.13 -22.12
C GLN A 250 -5.73 -8.58 -22.30
N THR A 251 -5.23 -9.47 -21.42
CA THR A 251 -5.78 -10.82 -21.25
C THR A 251 -7.26 -10.72 -20.91
N ASN A 252 -8.09 -11.54 -21.56
CA ASN A 252 -9.54 -11.47 -21.39
C ASN A 252 -10.19 -12.80 -20.97
N ALA A 253 -9.39 -13.85 -20.82
CA ALA A 253 -9.79 -15.12 -20.24
C ALA A 253 -8.72 -15.60 -19.26
N PHE A 254 -9.16 -16.19 -18.15
CA PHE A 254 -8.27 -16.68 -17.10
C PHE A 254 -8.67 -18.10 -16.74
N THR A 255 -7.69 -18.99 -16.69
CA THR A 255 -7.86 -20.37 -16.27
C THR A 255 -6.95 -20.65 -15.09
N HIS A 256 -7.53 -21.15 -14.01
CA HIS A 256 -6.78 -21.63 -12.86
C HIS A 256 -7.00 -23.15 -12.76
N SER A 257 -5.90 -23.90 -12.76
CA SER A 257 -5.91 -25.36 -12.61
C SER A 257 -5.12 -25.76 -11.37
N SER A 258 -5.54 -26.83 -10.74
CA SER A 258 -4.87 -27.35 -9.54
C SER A 258 -5.11 -28.84 -9.37
N ASN A 259 -4.21 -29.50 -8.64
CA ASN A 259 -4.39 -30.87 -8.14
C ASN A 259 -4.27 -30.90 -6.61
N ASN A 260 -4.58 -32.03 -6.01
CA ASN A 260 -4.44 -32.27 -4.58
C ASN A 260 -3.88 -33.67 -4.35
N SER A 261 -2.91 -33.82 -3.48
CA SER A 261 -2.29 -35.12 -3.15
C SER A 261 -3.29 -36.13 -2.56
N LYS A 262 -4.38 -35.66 -1.93
CA LYS A 262 -5.46 -36.57 -1.44
C LYS A 262 -6.28 -37.15 -2.58
N GLN A 263 -6.30 -36.55 -3.76
CA GLN A 263 -6.99 -36.99 -4.97
C GLN A 263 -6.10 -36.75 -6.20
N PRO A 264 -4.98 -37.47 -6.34
CA PRO A 264 -3.91 -37.13 -7.29
C PRO A 264 -4.34 -37.30 -8.76
N LEU A 265 -5.36 -38.10 -9.06
CA LEU A 265 -5.91 -38.31 -10.40
C LEU A 265 -6.90 -37.19 -10.81
N SER A 266 -7.32 -36.35 -9.89
CA SER A 266 -8.30 -35.32 -10.16
C SER A 266 -7.58 -33.99 -10.45
N LEU A 267 -7.71 -33.50 -11.69
CA LEU A 267 -7.31 -32.15 -12.05
C LEU A 267 -8.53 -31.23 -11.97
N TYR A 268 -8.46 -30.25 -11.15
CA TYR A 268 -9.50 -29.23 -11.02
C TYR A 268 -9.13 -28.02 -11.86
N SER A 269 -10.06 -27.49 -12.60
CA SER A 269 -9.85 -26.32 -13.45
C SER A 269 -11.07 -25.43 -13.45
N LEU A 270 -10.86 -24.14 -13.31
CA LEU A 270 -11.88 -23.12 -13.46
C LEU A 270 -11.42 -22.07 -14.45
N SER A 271 -12.29 -21.74 -15.39
CA SER A 271 -12.04 -20.72 -16.41
C SER A 271 -13.10 -19.64 -16.36
N THR A 272 -12.68 -18.40 -16.59
CA THR A 272 -13.60 -17.31 -16.95
C THR A 272 -13.81 -17.30 -18.45
N LYS A 273 -14.99 -16.85 -18.90
CA LYS A 273 -15.27 -16.69 -20.31
C LYS A 273 -14.82 -15.30 -20.78
N ALA A 274 -14.15 -15.26 -21.92
CA ALA A 274 -13.84 -13.99 -22.58
C ALA A 274 -15.12 -13.23 -22.91
N GLN A 275 -15.22 -11.98 -22.47
CA GLN A 275 -16.38 -11.15 -22.76
C GLN A 275 -16.20 -10.44 -24.13
N ASN A 276 -17.16 -10.66 -25.04
CA ASN A 276 -17.41 -9.88 -26.26
C ASN A 276 -16.17 -9.43 -27.06
N THR A 277 -15.19 -10.29 -27.26
CA THR A 277 -14.00 -9.99 -28.06
C THR A 277 -13.81 -11.00 -29.16
N ASN A 278 -13.43 -10.52 -30.35
CA ASN A 278 -13.09 -11.39 -31.49
C ASN A 278 -11.75 -12.10 -31.32
N THR A 279 -10.98 -11.73 -30.29
CA THR A 279 -9.65 -12.28 -29.98
C THR A 279 -9.63 -12.80 -28.55
N HIS A 280 -9.10 -14.00 -28.36
CA HIS A 280 -8.97 -14.63 -27.06
C HIS A 280 -7.50 -14.62 -26.64
N TYR A 281 -7.21 -13.88 -25.58
CA TYR A 281 -5.93 -13.92 -24.87
C TYR A 281 -6.17 -14.60 -23.53
N ASN A 282 -5.69 -15.84 -23.37
CA ASN A 282 -5.88 -16.63 -22.17
C ASN A 282 -4.60 -16.66 -21.33
N GLU A 283 -4.73 -16.40 -20.04
CA GLU A 283 -3.72 -16.64 -19.03
C GLU A 283 -4.08 -17.92 -18.28
N HIS A 284 -3.21 -18.93 -18.38
CA HIS A 284 -3.35 -20.17 -17.66
C HIS A 284 -2.37 -20.21 -16.49
N TYR A 285 -2.91 -20.37 -15.29
CA TYR A 285 -2.18 -20.50 -14.05
C TYR A 285 -2.42 -21.88 -13.45
N TYR A 286 -1.35 -22.56 -13.06
CA TYR A 286 -1.39 -23.84 -12.37
C TYR A 286 -0.81 -23.69 -10.96
N GLU A 287 -1.44 -24.33 -9.97
CA GLU A 287 -0.99 -24.34 -8.59
C GLU A 287 -1.21 -25.71 -7.97
N SER A 288 -0.14 -26.45 -7.58
CA SER A 288 -0.28 -27.74 -6.91
C SER A 288 -0.73 -27.58 -5.45
N GLU A 289 -1.27 -28.67 -4.88
CA GLU A 289 -1.69 -28.75 -3.47
C GLU A 289 -2.64 -27.62 -3.02
N TYR A 290 -3.48 -27.11 -3.93
CA TYR A 290 -4.50 -26.17 -3.53
C TYR A 290 -5.56 -26.88 -2.70
N SER A 291 -5.95 -26.32 -1.56
CA SER A 291 -6.96 -26.91 -0.68
C SER A 291 -8.35 -26.84 -1.32
N PHE A 292 -8.90 -27.99 -1.71
CA PHE A 292 -10.22 -28.10 -2.35
C PHE A 292 -11.36 -28.31 -1.39
N THR A 293 -11.17 -28.08 -0.11
CA THR A 293 -12.25 -28.29 0.86
C THR A 293 -13.48 -27.47 0.53
N GLN A 294 -13.33 -26.42 -0.28
CA GLN A 294 -14.47 -25.69 -0.84
C GLN A 294 -14.12 -25.13 -2.23
N ASN A 295 -14.92 -25.41 -3.23
CA ASN A 295 -14.86 -24.89 -4.61
C ASN A 295 -14.86 -23.33 -4.72
N ILE A 296 -14.92 -22.62 -3.61
CA ILE A 296 -15.05 -21.17 -3.51
C ILE A 296 -13.73 -20.48 -3.88
N ASN A 297 -12.59 -21.04 -3.47
CA ASN A 297 -11.28 -20.36 -3.63
C ASN A 297 -10.72 -20.41 -5.05
N LEU A 298 -10.94 -21.51 -5.77
CA LEU A 298 -10.60 -21.56 -7.20
C LEU A 298 -11.39 -20.51 -8.00
N LYS A 299 -12.62 -20.20 -7.59
CA LYS A 299 -13.44 -19.17 -8.25
C LYS A 299 -12.92 -17.77 -8.01
N GLN A 300 -12.28 -17.51 -6.88
CA GLN A 300 -11.85 -16.14 -6.53
C GLN A 300 -10.74 -15.63 -7.45
N SER A 301 -9.68 -16.40 -7.70
CA SER A 301 -8.53 -15.91 -8.49
C SER A 301 -8.88 -15.53 -9.94
N PRO A 302 -9.47 -16.38 -10.78
CA PRO A 302 -9.86 -16.00 -12.13
C PRO A 302 -10.90 -14.88 -12.15
N THR A 303 -11.87 -14.92 -11.23
CA THR A 303 -12.93 -13.92 -11.14
C THR A 303 -12.38 -12.54 -10.73
N LEU A 304 -11.42 -12.48 -9.81
CA LEU A 304 -10.76 -11.22 -9.42
C LEU A 304 -9.94 -10.66 -10.58
N LYS A 305 -9.21 -11.50 -11.32
CA LYS A 305 -8.46 -11.09 -12.51
C LYS A 305 -9.40 -10.52 -13.60
N GLU A 306 -10.54 -11.17 -13.83
CA GLU A 306 -11.58 -10.69 -14.76
C GLU A 306 -12.17 -9.35 -14.31
N LYS A 307 -12.51 -9.20 -13.01
CA LYS A 307 -13.00 -7.95 -12.42
C LYS A 307 -11.98 -6.83 -12.60
N ARG A 308 -10.71 -7.11 -12.32
CA ARG A 308 -9.65 -6.12 -12.50
C ARG A 308 -9.52 -5.67 -13.95
N ASN A 309 -9.54 -6.60 -14.90
CA ASN A 309 -9.48 -6.26 -16.32
C ASN A 309 -10.70 -5.46 -16.78
N SER A 310 -11.88 -5.83 -16.32
CA SER A 310 -13.10 -5.07 -16.59
C SER A 310 -13.00 -3.65 -16.04
N MET A 311 -12.46 -3.49 -14.84
CA MET A 311 -12.20 -2.19 -14.23
C MET A 311 -11.23 -1.35 -15.07
N LEU A 312 -10.05 -1.90 -15.42
CA LEU A 312 -9.02 -1.21 -16.20
C LEU A 312 -9.51 -0.77 -17.57
N ASN A 313 -10.31 -1.63 -18.24
CA ASN A 313 -10.91 -1.31 -19.54
C ASN A 313 -11.94 -0.17 -19.51
N ASN A 314 -12.44 0.16 -18.34
CA ASN A 314 -13.44 1.19 -18.13
C ASN A 314 -12.92 2.38 -17.29
N THR A 315 -11.62 2.45 -17.06
CA THR A 315 -10.98 3.54 -16.34
C THR A 315 -11.04 4.84 -17.15
N LEU A 316 -11.30 5.93 -16.45
CA LEU A 316 -11.29 7.29 -16.97
C LEU A 316 -10.26 8.13 -16.20
N LYS A 317 -9.55 9.00 -16.93
CA LYS A 317 -8.70 10.04 -16.35
C LYS A 317 -9.43 11.38 -16.47
N ALA A 318 -9.54 12.09 -15.35
CA ALA A 318 -10.17 13.40 -15.30
C ALA A 318 -9.23 14.44 -14.71
N LYS A 319 -9.31 15.68 -15.22
CA LYS A 319 -8.66 16.84 -14.59
C LYS A 319 -9.71 17.78 -14.04
N SER A 320 -9.48 18.25 -12.82
CA SER A 320 -10.44 19.09 -12.11
C SER A 320 -9.73 20.13 -11.23
N ASN A 321 -10.48 21.17 -10.87
CA ASN A 321 -10.10 22.14 -9.86
C ASN A 321 -10.95 22.03 -8.59
N ILE A 322 -11.70 20.94 -8.43
CA ILE A 322 -12.63 20.75 -7.31
C ILE A 322 -11.80 20.38 -6.06
N TYR A 323 -11.86 21.23 -5.08
CA TYR A 323 -11.31 21.01 -3.75
C TYR A 323 -12.13 19.94 -3.00
N HIS A 324 -11.53 19.21 -2.08
CA HIS A 324 -12.17 18.26 -1.14
C HIS A 324 -12.88 17.03 -1.77
N LEU A 325 -12.38 16.49 -2.86
CA LEU A 325 -12.76 15.15 -3.32
C LEU A 325 -11.97 14.09 -2.55
N SER A 326 -12.64 13.03 -2.13
CA SER A 326 -12.04 11.93 -1.35
C SER A 326 -11.92 10.66 -2.17
N LEU A 327 -10.96 9.79 -1.81
CA LEU A 327 -10.91 8.43 -2.33
C LEU A 327 -12.16 7.65 -1.94
N ASN A 328 -12.55 6.70 -2.77
CA ASN A 328 -13.74 5.87 -2.59
C ASN A 328 -15.08 6.66 -2.54
N GLU A 329 -15.07 7.89 -3.01
CA GLU A 329 -16.26 8.73 -3.12
C GLU A 329 -16.89 8.57 -4.50
N SER A 330 -18.24 8.54 -4.54
CA SER A 330 -18.97 8.54 -5.80
C SER A 330 -19.34 9.96 -6.23
N ILE A 331 -19.16 10.19 -7.53
CA ILE A 331 -19.46 11.46 -8.19
C ILE A 331 -20.36 11.24 -9.40
N LYS A 332 -21.31 12.13 -9.61
CA LYS A 332 -22.11 12.18 -10.84
C LYS A 332 -21.60 13.27 -11.76
N ILE A 333 -21.22 12.88 -12.97
CA ILE A 333 -20.71 13.82 -13.97
C ILE A 333 -21.78 14.03 -15.03
N ASN A 334 -22.21 15.28 -15.18
CA ASN A 334 -23.14 15.70 -16.21
C ASN A 334 -22.37 16.07 -17.48
N ILE A 335 -22.22 15.11 -18.40
CA ILE A 335 -21.42 15.29 -19.62
C ILE A 335 -22.23 16.00 -20.71
N GLN A 336 -23.54 15.77 -20.77
CA GLN A 336 -24.50 16.44 -21.64
C GLN A 336 -25.85 16.53 -20.92
N LYS A 337 -26.72 17.45 -21.33
CA LYS A 337 -28.01 17.73 -20.67
C LYS A 337 -28.91 16.51 -20.38
N GLU A 338 -28.61 15.33 -20.97
CA GLU A 338 -29.47 14.13 -20.87
C GLU A 338 -28.78 12.88 -20.31
N THR A 339 -27.43 12.87 -20.10
CA THR A 339 -26.73 11.67 -19.62
C THR A 339 -25.83 11.96 -18.45
N THR A 340 -26.36 11.70 -17.27
CA THR A 340 -25.57 11.67 -16.02
C THR A 340 -24.98 10.29 -15.84
N LYS A 341 -23.66 10.21 -15.62
CA LYS A 341 -22.96 8.96 -15.31
C LYS A 341 -22.33 9.06 -13.93
N GLU A 342 -22.39 7.96 -13.20
CA GLU A 342 -21.86 7.87 -11.84
C GLU A 342 -20.53 7.13 -11.85
N TYR A 343 -19.53 7.70 -11.17
CA TYR A 343 -18.16 7.20 -11.09
C TYR A 343 -17.66 7.21 -9.65
N THR A 344 -16.73 6.31 -9.35
CA THR A 344 -16.00 6.24 -8.08
C THR A 344 -14.55 6.70 -8.29
N ILE A 345 -14.05 7.52 -7.38
CA ILE A 345 -12.66 8.01 -7.38
C ILE A 345 -11.76 6.91 -6.77
N ILE A 346 -10.86 6.35 -7.58
CA ILE A 346 -9.94 5.29 -7.15
C ILE A 346 -8.51 5.75 -6.96
N ALA A 347 -8.12 6.85 -7.58
CA ALA A 347 -6.84 7.50 -7.35
C ALA A 347 -6.96 9.01 -7.60
N LYS A 348 -6.12 9.76 -6.90
CA LYS A 348 -6.10 11.21 -6.95
C LYS A 348 -4.65 11.72 -6.81
N GLU A 349 -4.26 12.62 -7.70
CA GLU A 349 -3.03 13.38 -7.58
C GLU A 349 -3.40 14.86 -7.49
N GLN A 350 -3.05 15.51 -6.40
CA GLN A 350 -3.31 16.92 -6.17
C GLN A 350 -2.02 17.71 -6.33
N ILE A 351 -2.09 18.80 -7.08
CA ILE A 351 -0.98 19.73 -7.29
C ILE A 351 -1.40 21.08 -6.75
N LEU A 352 -0.68 21.54 -5.74
CA LEU A 352 -0.94 22.78 -5.01
C LEU A 352 0.28 23.68 -5.11
N ILE A 353 0.06 24.94 -5.46
CA ILE A 353 1.10 25.94 -5.57
C ILE A 353 0.65 27.19 -4.81
N ASP A 354 1.50 27.74 -3.95
CA ASP A 354 1.32 28.99 -3.22
C ASP A 354 2.59 29.84 -3.21
N ASP A 355 3.10 30.15 -4.40
CA ASP A 355 4.28 31.01 -4.53
C ASP A 355 3.98 32.44 -4.06
N ALA A 356 2.71 32.84 -4.04
CA ALA A 356 2.27 34.16 -3.59
C ALA A 356 2.68 34.46 -2.12
N ILE A 357 2.90 33.43 -1.31
CA ILE A 357 3.41 33.58 0.06
C ILE A 357 4.80 34.22 0.12
N LEU A 358 5.60 34.05 -0.94
CA LEU A 358 6.93 34.65 -1.06
C LEU A 358 6.83 36.14 -1.34
N ALA A 359 5.74 36.63 -1.93
CA ALA A 359 5.52 38.06 -2.19
C ALA A 359 5.50 38.92 -0.91
N ASN A 360 5.06 38.33 0.21
CA ASN A 360 4.95 39.00 1.50
C ASN A 360 6.31 39.33 2.15
N THR A 361 7.40 38.80 1.60
CA THR A 361 8.74 38.98 2.11
C THR A 361 9.53 40.08 1.37
N ILE A 362 8.89 40.65 0.34
CA ILE A 362 9.46 41.67 -0.47
C ILE A 362 9.24 43.01 0.28
N ASN A 363 10.33 43.63 0.75
CA ASN A 363 10.24 44.97 1.26
C ASN A 363 9.82 45.90 0.12
N THR A 364 8.70 46.61 0.30
CA THR A 364 8.08 47.54 -0.66
C THR A 364 8.96 48.75 -1.03
N ASN A 365 10.19 48.82 -0.50
CA ASN A 365 11.12 49.91 -0.82
C ASN A 365 11.90 49.70 -2.13
N ASP A 366 11.91 48.51 -2.68
CA ASP A 366 12.44 48.28 -4.03
C ASP A 366 11.28 48.44 -5.03
N ASN A 367 11.44 49.31 -6.00
CA ASN A 367 10.46 49.65 -7.06
C ASN A 367 10.10 48.46 -8.00
N LEU A 368 10.12 47.25 -7.48
CA LEU A 368 9.76 46.04 -8.20
C LEU A 368 8.24 45.85 -8.15
N ASN A 369 7.61 45.85 -9.30
CA ASN A 369 6.20 45.54 -9.44
C ASN A 369 5.99 44.05 -9.15
N ILE A 370 5.42 43.72 -7.99
CA ILE A 370 5.05 42.34 -7.60
C ILE A 370 4.21 41.64 -8.68
N LYS A 371 3.51 42.41 -9.54
CA LYS A 371 2.71 41.88 -10.65
C LYS A 371 3.54 41.24 -11.77
N ASP A 372 4.82 41.64 -11.90
CA ASP A 372 5.72 41.13 -12.96
C ASP A 372 6.32 39.76 -12.59
N LEU A 373 6.15 39.31 -11.33
CA LEU A 373 6.76 38.09 -10.82
C LEU A 373 5.98 36.80 -11.10
N ASN A 374 4.83 36.87 -11.77
CA ASN A 374 3.98 35.71 -12.09
C ASN A 374 3.78 34.71 -10.91
N LEU A 375 3.80 35.21 -9.68
CA LEU A 375 3.57 34.41 -8.47
C LEU A 375 2.14 33.87 -8.49
N SER A 376 1.99 32.58 -8.40
CA SER A 376 0.71 31.88 -8.58
C SER A 376 0.19 31.26 -7.32
N LYS A 377 -1.13 31.26 -7.17
CA LYS A 377 -1.85 30.44 -6.22
C LYS A 377 -2.80 29.55 -7.01
N SER A 378 -2.53 28.27 -7.03
CA SER A 378 -3.32 27.34 -7.85
C SER A 378 -3.55 26.03 -7.15
N TYR A 379 -4.69 25.40 -7.48
CA TYR A 379 -5.07 24.06 -7.10
C TYR A 379 -5.59 23.32 -8.31
N THR A 380 -5.03 22.16 -8.57
CA THR A 380 -5.51 21.24 -9.61
C THR A 380 -5.43 19.81 -9.11
N ASN A 381 -6.31 18.95 -9.62
CA ASN A 381 -6.20 17.53 -9.37
C ASN A 381 -6.37 16.69 -10.63
N ASN A 382 -5.66 15.57 -10.70
CA ASN A 382 -5.81 14.50 -11.64
C ASN A 382 -6.53 13.35 -10.96
N LEU A 383 -7.69 12.97 -11.46
CA LEU A 383 -8.51 11.91 -10.90
C LEU A 383 -8.44 10.67 -11.79
N THR A 384 -8.40 9.50 -11.17
CA THR A 384 -8.66 8.23 -11.82
C THR A 384 -10.02 7.72 -11.35
N LEU A 385 -10.91 7.47 -12.31
CA LEU A 385 -12.31 7.16 -12.07
C LEU A 385 -12.68 5.81 -12.67
N ILE A 386 -13.55 5.08 -12.01
CA ILE A 386 -14.22 3.90 -12.57
C ILE A 386 -15.73 4.07 -12.49
N PRO A 387 -16.53 3.49 -13.41
CA PRO A 387 -17.99 3.46 -13.26
C PRO A 387 -18.40 2.86 -11.91
N SER A 388 -19.33 3.49 -11.19
CA SER A 388 -19.70 3.08 -9.81
C SER A 388 -20.32 1.68 -9.71
N PHE A 389 -20.78 1.09 -10.82
CA PHE A 389 -21.23 -0.29 -10.85
C PHE A 389 -20.10 -1.34 -10.88
N LEU A 390 -18.84 -0.89 -11.09
CA LEU A 390 -17.67 -1.77 -11.04
C LEU A 390 -17.03 -1.74 -9.67
N THR A 391 -16.62 -2.92 -9.21
CA THR A 391 -15.86 -3.04 -7.96
C THR A 391 -14.38 -2.73 -8.21
N PHE A 392 -13.79 -1.90 -7.36
CA PHE A 392 -12.33 -1.72 -7.37
C PHE A 392 -11.65 -3.06 -7.03
N THR A 393 -10.67 -3.43 -7.82
CA THR A 393 -9.85 -4.62 -7.62
C THR A 393 -8.38 -4.22 -7.72
N PRO A 394 -7.60 -4.39 -6.64
CA PRO A 394 -6.20 -3.96 -6.61
C PRO A 394 -5.31 -4.80 -7.53
N SER A 395 -4.09 -4.32 -7.75
CA SER A 395 -3.09 -5.05 -8.55
C SER A 395 -2.59 -6.28 -7.82
N PHE A 396 -2.59 -7.44 -8.49
CA PHE A 396 -1.99 -8.65 -7.93
C PHE A 396 -0.49 -8.46 -7.70
N LYS A 397 0.00 -9.03 -6.62
CA LYS A 397 1.41 -9.03 -6.24
C LYS A 397 1.98 -10.45 -6.36
N SER A 398 3.19 -10.57 -6.90
CA SER A 398 3.88 -11.86 -6.96
C SER A 398 4.30 -12.31 -5.56
N LYS A 399 4.20 -13.63 -5.31
CA LYS A 399 4.82 -14.19 -4.11
C LYS A 399 6.35 -14.13 -4.23
N PRO A 400 7.09 -13.95 -3.13
CA PRO A 400 8.54 -14.06 -3.14
C PRO A 400 8.95 -15.48 -3.51
N LYS A 401 10.00 -15.61 -4.32
CA LYS A 401 10.56 -16.92 -4.65
C LYS A 401 11.27 -17.51 -3.45
N PRO A 402 10.98 -18.75 -3.07
CA PRO A 402 11.67 -19.43 -2.00
C PRO A 402 13.15 -19.69 -2.37
N PRO A 403 14.01 -19.99 -1.39
CA PRO A 403 15.32 -20.58 -1.69
C PRO A 403 15.15 -21.94 -2.34
N ILE A 404 16.14 -22.39 -3.10
CA ILE A 404 16.13 -23.72 -3.73
C ILE A 404 15.88 -24.79 -2.67
N ASN A 405 16.65 -24.72 -1.57
CA ASN A 405 16.50 -25.58 -0.40
C ASN A 405 16.80 -24.76 0.86
N THR A 406 16.26 -25.22 1.97
CA THR A 406 16.61 -24.74 3.30
C THR A 406 16.70 -25.93 4.25
N MET A 407 17.17 -25.72 5.45
CA MET A 407 17.29 -26.76 6.46
C MET A 407 16.27 -26.52 7.59
N GLY A 408 15.94 -27.60 8.25
CA GLY A 408 15.11 -27.54 9.44
C GLY A 408 15.33 -28.76 10.30
N MET A 409 14.80 -28.71 11.52
CA MET A 409 14.87 -29.79 12.50
C MET A 409 13.49 -30.33 12.78
N VAL A 410 13.35 -31.65 12.75
CA VAL A 410 12.08 -32.32 13.09
C VAL A 410 11.79 -32.11 14.57
N ILE A 411 10.55 -31.72 14.86
CA ILE A 411 10.07 -31.44 16.22
C ILE A 411 8.87 -32.30 16.60
N GLY A 412 8.61 -32.40 17.88
CA GLY A 412 7.46 -33.10 18.47
C GLY A 412 6.25 -32.23 18.71
N GLU A 413 5.37 -32.68 19.55
CA GLU A 413 4.11 -32.00 19.88
C GLU A 413 4.34 -30.70 20.66
N ASP A 414 5.22 -30.72 21.63
CA ASP A 414 5.54 -29.59 22.53
C ASP A 414 6.69 -28.72 22.07
N SER A 415 7.19 -28.94 20.82
CA SER A 415 8.36 -28.26 20.25
C SER A 415 9.67 -28.49 21.03
N ASN A 416 9.67 -29.28 22.10
CA ASN A 416 10.87 -29.59 22.90
C ASN A 416 11.60 -30.80 22.30
N ILE A 417 12.70 -30.53 21.58
CA ILE A 417 13.49 -31.55 20.90
C ILE A 417 14.19 -32.49 21.90
N GLU A 418 14.74 -31.94 22.97
CA GLU A 418 15.60 -32.68 23.89
C GLU A 418 14.84 -33.78 24.64
N ASN A 419 13.60 -33.50 25.07
CA ASN A 419 12.79 -34.47 25.81
C ASN A 419 12.23 -35.61 24.94
N GLN A 420 12.16 -35.40 23.60
CA GLN A 420 11.50 -36.32 22.66
C GLN A 420 12.44 -36.85 21.59
N ARG A 421 13.76 -36.60 21.72
CA ARG A 421 14.77 -36.98 20.74
C ARG A 421 14.68 -38.48 20.39
N ASN A 422 14.81 -38.79 19.10
CA ASN A 422 14.74 -40.13 18.50
C ASN A 422 13.36 -40.79 18.54
N THR A 423 12.31 -40.12 18.97
CA THR A 423 10.93 -40.61 18.82
C THR A 423 10.32 -40.16 17.49
N ILE A 424 9.24 -40.82 17.11
CA ILE A 424 8.50 -40.50 15.87
C ILE A 424 7.22 -39.74 16.27
N TYR A 425 7.01 -38.57 15.65
CA TYR A 425 5.77 -37.81 15.76
C TYR A 425 5.23 -37.47 14.37
N THR A 426 4.13 -38.10 13.98
CA THR A 426 3.51 -37.94 12.65
C THR A 426 2.02 -37.75 12.78
N ASP A 427 1.41 -37.24 11.70
CA ASP A 427 -0.02 -37.34 11.49
C ASP A 427 -0.41 -38.69 10.83
N GLU A 428 -1.69 -38.84 10.51
CA GLU A 428 -2.25 -40.04 9.86
C GLU A 428 -1.68 -40.34 8.46
N TYR A 429 -1.06 -39.32 7.81
CA TYR A 429 -0.42 -39.43 6.49
C TYR A 429 1.10 -39.64 6.56
N GLY A 430 1.67 -39.78 7.75
CA GLY A 430 3.12 -39.91 7.93
C GLY A 430 3.88 -38.61 7.70
N ARG A 431 3.22 -37.47 7.75
CA ARG A 431 3.84 -36.14 7.67
C ARG A 431 4.45 -35.77 9.01
N VAL A 432 5.49 -34.93 9.02
CA VAL A 432 6.19 -34.50 10.23
C VAL A 432 6.22 -32.97 10.36
N LYS A 433 6.33 -32.48 11.59
CA LYS A 433 6.49 -31.05 11.87
C LYS A 433 7.97 -30.69 11.91
N VAL A 434 8.31 -29.50 11.46
CA VAL A 434 9.69 -29.02 11.35
C VAL A 434 9.80 -27.59 11.86
N ARG A 435 10.83 -27.33 12.65
CA ARG A 435 11.36 -25.98 12.87
C ARG A 435 12.24 -25.64 11.68
N ILE A 436 11.80 -24.69 10.85
CA ILE A 436 12.53 -24.29 9.62
C ILE A 436 13.52 -23.18 9.99
N ASN A 437 14.80 -23.37 9.72
CA ASN A 437 15.86 -22.41 10.08
C ASN A 437 15.68 -21.03 9.42
N LEU A 438 15.00 -20.99 8.28
CA LEU A 438 14.66 -19.76 7.56
C LEU A 438 13.90 -18.74 8.41
N TYR A 439 13.12 -19.22 9.40
CA TYR A 439 12.24 -18.41 10.26
C TYR A 439 12.76 -18.28 11.70
N ALA A 440 14.03 -18.60 11.94
CA ALA A 440 14.61 -18.59 13.30
C ALA A 440 14.53 -17.21 13.98
N ASN A 441 14.63 -16.12 13.21
CA ASN A 441 14.56 -14.75 13.76
C ASN A 441 13.18 -14.38 14.31
N GLN A 442 12.12 -15.10 13.94
CA GLN A 442 10.79 -14.86 14.49
C GLN A 442 10.73 -15.15 16.00
N GLU A 443 11.49 -16.13 16.46
CA GLU A 443 11.57 -16.52 17.87
C GLU A 443 12.18 -15.41 18.74
N GLU A 444 13.11 -14.64 18.21
CA GLU A 444 13.72 -13.48 18.90
C GLU A 444 12.74 -12.32 19.05
N LEU A 445 11.84 -12.15 18.08
CA LEU A 445 10.85 -11.08 18.07
C LEU A 445 9.67 -11.37 19.01
N ASP A 446 9.29 -12.63 19.13
CA ASP A 446 8.10 -13.04 19.89
C ASP A 446 8.37 -13.34 21.37
N ASN A 447 9.54 -13.08 21.91
CA ASN A 447 10.05 -13.13 23.30
C ASN A 447 9.07 -13.57 24.44
N LYS A 448 7.88 -14.05 24.12
CA LYS A 448 6.79 -14.32 25.08
C LYS A 448 6.52 -15.80 25.33
N THR A 449 7.03 -16.66 24.50
CA THR A 449 6.84 -18.11 24.67
C THR A 449 8.11 -18.84 24.30
N ASN A 450 8.60 -19.72 25.16
CA ASN A 450 9.68 -20.68 24.84
C ASN A 450 9.25 -21.71 23.77
N MET A 451 8.31 -21.37 22.94
CA MET A 451 7.79 -22.23 21.88
C MET A 451 8.40 -21.81 20.53
N TYR A 452 9.07 -22.74 19.89
CA TYR A 452 9.59 -22.53 18.55
C TYR A 452 8.47 -22.44 17.53
N HIS A 453 8.56 -21.49 16.63
CA HIS A 453 7.67 -21.43 15.47
C HIS A 453 7.95 -22.64 14.56
N HIS A 454 6.92 -23.36 14.20
CA HIS A 454 7.02 -24.59 13.45
C HIS A 454 6.09 -24.61 12.24
N SER A 455 6.46 -25.40 11.25
CA SER A 455 5.63 -25.68 10.10
C SER A 455 4.34 -26.43 10.48
N PRO A 456 3.32 -26.46 9.62
CA PRO A 456 2.33 -27.52 9.67
C PRO A 456 3.02 -28.87 9.43
N PHE A 457 2.24 -29.97 9.43
CA PHE A 457 2.78 -31.27 9.06
C PHE A 457 3.20 -31.28 7.58
N LEU A 458 4.49 -31.54 7.31
CA LEU A 458 5.07 -31.56 5.96
C LEU A 458 5.18 -32.97 5.43
N ARG A 459 4.93 -33.14 4.13
CA ARG A 459 5.15 -34.40 3.41
C ARG A 459 6.62 -34.72 3.37
N VAL A 460 6.94 -36.01 3.49
CA VAL A 460 8.30 -36.53 3.36
C VAL A 460 8.44 -37.21 1.99
N ALA A 461 9.39 -36.76 1.17
CA ALA A 461 9.67 -37.42 -0.10
C ALA A 461 10.36 -38.77 0.13
N SER A 462 10.06 -39.74 -0.72
CA SER A 462 10.69 -41.06 -0.73
C SER A 462 11.24 -41.34 -2.12
N ASN A 463 12.34 -42.07 -2.19
CA ASN A 463 12.95 -42.48 -3.46
C ASN A 463 12.03 -43.41 -4.27
N VAL A 464 11.22 -44.20 -3.58
CA VAL A 464 10.20 -45.09 -4.18
C VAL A 464 8.93 -45.00 -3.37
N ALA A 465 7.87 -44.55 -4.00
CA ALA A 465 6.52 -44.49 -3.40
C ALA A 465 5.49 -45.05 -4.40
N SER A 466 5.03 -46.24 -4.18
CA SER A 466 4.07 -46.94 -5.05
C SER A 466 3.01 -47.66 -4.22
N ASN A 467 1.90 -48.02 -4.86
CA ASN A 467 0.86 -48.78 -4.19
C ASN A 467 1.40 -50.17 -3.75
N HIS A 468 1.32 -50.47 -2.45
CA HIS A 468 1.85 -51.69 -1.82
C HIS A 468 3.37 -51.93 -1.99
N SER A 469 4.13 -50.91 -2.47
CA SER A 469 5.58 -51.01 -2.65
C SER A 469 6.23 -49.65 -2.45
N GLY A 470 7.35 -49.62 -1.76
CA GLY A 470 8.07 -48.36 -1.56
C GLY A 470 9.12 -48.47 -0.47
N PHE A 471 9.91 -47.42 -0.35
CA PHE A 471 10.88 -47.23 0.72
C PHE A 471 10.33 -46.17 1.66
N TYR A 472 10.01 -46.57 2.89
CA TYR A 472 9.43 -45.65 3.87
C TYR A 472 10.41 -45.43 5.00
N HIS A 473 10.84 -44.19 5.19
CA HIS A 473 11.63 -43.75 6.31
C HIS A 473 11.01 -42.46 6.88
N THR A 474 10.66 -42.49 8.15
CA THR A 474 10.13 -41.31 8.85
C THR A 474 11.25 -40.66 9.62
N PRO A 475 11.58 -39.39 9.33
CA PRO A 475 12.52 -38.64 10.15
C PRO A 475 12.02 -38.58 11.59
N ARG A 476 12.96 -38.71 12.54
CA ARG A 476 12.69 -38.67 13.99
C ARG A 476 12.87 -37.27 14.54
N ILE A 477 12.31 -37.04 15.71
CA ILE A 477 12.50 -35.77 16.42
C ILE A 477 14.01 -35.57 16.69
N GLY A 478 14.55 -34.40 16.26
CA GLY A 478 15.96 -34.07 16.32
C GLY A 478 16.76 -34.38 15.05
N ASP A 479 16.14 -35.04 14.05
CA ASP A 479 16.79 -35.20 12.74
C ASP A 479 16.80 -33.88 11.96
N GLU A 480 17.93 -33.62 11.31
CA GLU A 480 18.07 -32.49 10.38
C GLU A 480 17.58 -32.87 9.01
N VAL A 481 16.72 -32.04 8.42
CA VAL A 481 16.05 -32.31 7.14
C VAL A 481 16.25 -31.17 6.15
N ILE A 482 16.30 -31.55 4.87
CA ILE A 482 16.32 -30.62 3.73
C ILE A 482 14.87 -30.32 3.35
N ILE A 483 14.53 -29.05 3.27
CA ILE A 483 13.20 -28.56 2.90
C ILE A 483 13.28 -27.93 1.51
N SER A 484 12.44 -28.39 0.62
CA SER A 484 12.24 -27.87 -0.73
C SER A 484 10.79 -27.36 -0.87
N PHE A 485 10.49 -26.66 -1.95
CA PHE A 485 9.20 -25.99 -2.16
C PHE A 485 8.58 -26.43 -3.49
N LEU A 486 7.30 -26.84 -3.45
CA LEU A 486 6.57 -27.24 -4.65
C LEU A 486 6.23 -25.99 -5.49
N ASP A 487 6.44 -26.07 -6.80
CA ASP A 487 6.15 -25.02 -7.78
C ASP A 487 6.75 -23.64 -7.44
N ASP A 488 7.92 -23.62 -6.82
CA ASP A 488 8.54 -22.38 -6.31
C ASP A 488 7.61 -21.57 -5.39
N ASP A 489 6.68 -22.22 -4.68
CA ASP A 489 5.76 -21.57 -3.75
C ASP A 489 6.24 -21.70 -2.30
N ILE A 490 6.61 -20.56 -1.69
CA ILE A 490 7.11 -20.49 -0.31
C ILE A 490 6.11 -21.05 0.73
N ASP A 491 4.82 -21.07 0.40
CA ASP A 491 3.77 -21.60 1.27
C ASP A 491 3.61 -23.13 1.15
N LYS A 492 4.41 -23.82 0.31
CA LYS A 492 4.30 -25.25 0.03
C LYS A 492 5.61 -26.03 0.27
N PRO A 493 6.16 -25.95 1.48
CA PRO A 493 7.35 -26.70 1.83
C PRO A 493 7.06 -28.20 1.93
N PHE A 494 8.08 -29.00 1.58
CA PHE A 494 8.09 -30.44 1.81
C PHE A 494 9.51 -30.89 2.15
N ILE A 495 9.64 -32.05 2.80
CA ILE A 495 10.95 -32.63 3.13
C ILE A 495 11.44 -33.42 1.96
N SER A 496 12.59 -33.05 1.39
CA SER A 496 13.22 -33.71 0.23
C SER A 496 14.34 -34.68 0.62
N GLY A 497 14.83 -34.61 1.87
CA GLY A 497 15.90 -35.50 2.36
C GLY A 497 16.26 -35.24 3.81
N SER A 498 17.19 -36.02 4.34
CA SER A 498 17.76 -35.87 5.68
C SER A 498 19.27 -35.73 5.62
N LEU A 499 19.86 -35.04 6.58
CA LEU A 499 21.30 -34.82 6.70
C LEU A 499 21.78 -35.37 8.03
N TYR A 500 23.00 -35.93 8.02
CA TYR A 500 23.73 -36.17 9.26
C TYR A 500 24.26 -34.85 9.81
N ASN A 501 24.20 -34.66 11.11
CA ASN A 501 24.72 -33.48 11.80
C ASN A 501 25.72 -33.88 12.91
N GLY A 502 26.23 -32.92 13.65
CA GLY A 502 27.22 -33.17 14.70
C GLY A 502 26.72 -33.93 15.92
N VAL A 503 25.43 -34.28 15.95
CA VAL A 503 24.78 -34.99 17.09
C VAL A 503 24.27 -36.36 16.66
N ASN A 504 24.13 -36.62 15.36
CA ASN A 504 23.63 -37.90 14.83
C ASN A 504 24.75 -38.70 14.17
#